data_5c8b6d6af21f99309e50bc6973fb4fba
#
_entry.id   5c8b6d6af21f99309e50bc6973fb4fba
#
_cell.length_a   1.000
_cell.length_b   1.000
_cell.length_c   1.000
_cell.angle_alpha   90.00
_cell.angle_beta   90.00
_cell.angle_gamma   90.00
#
_symmetry.space_group_name_H-M   'P 1'
#
loop_
_entity.id
_entity.type
_entity.pdbx_description
1 polymer ?
#
loop_
_entity_poly.entity_id
_entity_poly.type
_entity_poly.pdbx_seq_one_letter_code
_entity_poly.pdbx_strand_id
1 'polypeptide(L)'
;MVREAPLIGLEWASSLPLVKRGAESEIRVGEFLGIRAVFKVRVPKAYMHPELDRRLRAQRTLKEAKVMIAASRAGASVPRILAVHPSAGLIVMEFIDGPTLKDLVGADGWEELAVEAGRQLALIHGAGVVHGDYTTSNMIVSGGRLYVIDFGLSDFSSGVEDRAVDVHLLRRAVLSTHPSHAARFMELFMEGYSEVAGEAEAERVARRADEIELRGRYVAARSSVWGRVGLG
;
A
#
# COMPACT_ATOMS: atom_id res chain seq x y z
N MET A 1 -13.08 -30.45 -24.59
CA MET A 1 -13.02 -30.79 -23.16
C MET A 1 -12.80 -29.48 -22.40
N VAL A 2 -13.85 -28.89 -21.85
CA VAL A 2 -13.73 -27.71 -20.97
C VAL A 2 -13.16 -28.26 -19.66
N ARG A 3 -11.90 -27.89 -19.34
CA ARG A 3 -11.35 -28.16 -18.00
C ARG A 3 -12.20 -27.39 -17.04
N GLU A 4 -12.90 -28.07 -16.14
CA GLU A 4 -13.54 -27.41 -15.00
C GLU A 4 -12.49 -26.56 -14.29
N ALA A 5 -12.76 -25.25 -14.15
CA ALA A 5 -11.91 -24.37 -13.37
C ALA A 5 -11.84 -24.97 -11.95
N PRO A 6 -10.64 -25.22 -11.40
CA PRO A 6 -10.54 -25.78 -10.06
C PRO A 6 -11.29 -24.84 -9.11
N LEU A 7 -12.17 -25.40 -8.28
CA LEU A 7 -12.78 -24.69 -7.16
C LEU A 7 -11.64 -24.07 -6.36
N ILE A 8 -11.49 -22.75 -6.45
CA ILE A 8 -10.39 -22.00 -5.82
C ILE A 8 -10.63 -22.06 -4.33
N GLY A 9 -10.16 -23.14 -3.70
CA GLY A 9 -10.18 -23.30 -2.26
C GLY A 9 -8.91 -22.77 -1.62
N LEU A 10 -8.99 -22.48 -0.34
CA LEU A 10 -7.85 -22.05 0.48
C LEU A 10 -6.71 -23.10 0.44
N GLU A 11 -7.04 -24.38 0.39
CA GLU A 11 -6.09 -25.50 0.33
C GLU A 11 -5.22 -25.43 -0.93
N TRP A 12 -5.83 -25.20 -2.10
CA TRP A 12 -5.09 -25.07 -3.34
C TRP A 12 -4.20 -23.81 -3.35
N ALA A 13 -4.72 -22.66 -2.92
CA ALA A 13 -3.92 -21.45 -2.81
C ALA A 13 -2.74 -21.62 -1.85
N SER A 14 -2.93 -22.39 -0.77
CA SER A 14 -1.89 -22.67 0.24
C SER A 14 -0.81 -23.65 -0.25
N SER A 15 -1.06 -24.41 -1.32
CA SER A 15 -0.06 -25.29 -1.94
C SER A 15 0.91 -24.56 -2.88
N LEU A 16 0.57 -23.32 -3.30
CA LEU A 16 1.42 -22.52 -4.18
C LEU A 16 2.70 -22.06 -3.48
N PRO A 17 3.78 -21.77 -4.24
CA PRO A 17 5.02 -21.23 -3.70
C PRO A 17 4.80 -19.98 -2.86
N LEU A 18 5.29 -20.00 -1.62
CA LEU A 18 5.27 -18.85 -0.71
C LEU A 18 6.38 -17.88 -1.10
N VAL A 19 6.03 -16.64 -1.39
CA VAL A 19 6.98 -15.57 -1.73
C VAL A 19 7.27 -14.69 -0.52
N LYS A 20 6.22 -14.35 0.26
CA LYS A 20 6.36 -13.49 1.44
C LYS A 20 5.33 -13.89 2.49
N ARG A 21 5.77 -13.90 3.75
CA ARG A 21 4.87 -14.04 4.91
C ARG A 21 4.89 -12.75 5.72
N GLY A 22 3.75 -12.10 5.79
CA GLY A 22 3.52 -10.94 6.65
C GLY A 22 2.82 -11.32 7.95
N ALA A 23 2.58 -10.34 8.81
CA ALA A 23 1.87 -10.55 10.09
C ALA A 23 0.40 -10.98 9.92
N GLU A 24 -0.24 -10.59 8.81
CA GLU A 24 -1.67 -10.82 8.57
C GLU A 24 -1.97 -11.69 7.35
N SER A 25 -1.03 -11.80 6.41
CA SER A 25 -1.25 -12.49 5.14
C SER A 25 0.02 -13.14 4.60
N GLU A 26 -0.19 -14.17 3.79
CA GLU A 26 0.80 -14.81 2.95
C GLU A 26 0.61 -14.36 1.50
N ILE A 27 1.71 -14.05 0.83
CA ILE A 27 1.76 -13.76 -0.60
C ILE A 27 2.33 -14.98 -1.29
N ARG A 28 1.56 -15.55 -2.19
CA ARG A 28 1.93 -16.70 -2.99
C ARG A 28 1.81 -16.37 -4.47
N VAL A 29 2.59 -17.00 -5.31
CA VAL A 29 2.58 -16.79 -6.77
C VAL A 29 2.29 -18.11 -7.45
N GLY A 30 1.43 -18.04 -8.46
CA GLY A 30 1.05 -19.19 -9.26
C GLY A 30 0.36 -18.76 -10.54
N GLU A 31 -0.34 -19.68 -11.17
CA GLU A 31 -1.10 -19.42 -12.39
C GLU A 31 -2.60 -19.46 -12.07
N PHE A 32 -3.34 -18.50 -12.57
CA PHE A 32 -4.80 -18.40 -12.48
C PHE A 32 -5.39 -18.24 -13.88
N LEU A 33 -6.10 -19.24 -14.37
CA LEU A 33 -6.70 -19.27 -15.72
C LEU A 33 -5.68 -18.95 -16.84
N GLY A 34 -4.46 -19.50 -16.75
CA GLY A 34 -3.40 -19.25 -17.72
C GLY A 34 -2.66 -17.93 -17.54
N ILE A 35 -2.93 -17.18 -16.47
CA ILE A 35 -2.31 -15.89 -16.17
C ILE A 35 -1.47 -16.01 -14.90
N ARG A 36 -0.22 -15.52 -14.92
CA ARG A 36 0.60 -15.42 -13.71
C ARG A 36 -0.06 -14.47 -12.70
N ALA A 37 -0.28 -14.94 -11.49
CA ALA A 37 -1.08 -14.24 -10.50
C ALA A 37 -0.45 -14.29 -9.11
N VAL A 38 -0.79 -13.27 -8.30
CA VAL A 38 -0.54 -13.20 -6.87
C VAL A 38 -1.77 -13.67 -6.13
N PHE A 39 -1.56 -14.55 -5.15
CA PHE A 39 -2.57 -15.06 -4.21
C PHE A 39 -2.25 -14.50 -2.83
N LYS A 40 -3.00 -13.50 -2.41
CA LYS A 40 -2.91 -12.91 -1.07
C LYS A 40 -3.89 -13.63 -0.16
N VAL A 41 -3.35 -14.43 0.76
CA VAL A 41 -4.11 -15.28 1.69
C VAL A 41 -4.00 -14.72 3.10
N ARG A 42 -5.11 -14.32 3.71
CA ARG A 42 -5.14 -13.94 5.12
C ARG A 42 -5.16 -15.18 6.00
N VAL A 43 -4.11 -15.34 6.81
CA VAL A 43 -3.97 -16.53 7.67
C VAL A 43 -4.81 -16.40 8.94
N PRO A 44 -5.41 -17.52 9.43
CA PRO A 44 -6.12 -17.55 10.70
C PRO A 44 -5.19 -17.20 11.87
N LYS A 45 -5.72 -16.51 12.89
CA LYS A 45 -4.99 -16.17 14.11
C LYS A 45 -5.41 -17.10 15.26
N ALA A 46 -4.49 -17.94 15.70
CA ALA A 46 -4.76 -18.98 16.73
C ALA A 46 -5.22 -18.40 18.09
N TYR A 47 -4.91 -17.12 18.39
CA TYR A 47 -5.30 -16.47 19.63
C TYR A 47 -6.72 -15.85 19.58
N MET A 48 -7.38 -15.87 18.43
CA MET A 48 -8.73 -15.32 18.26
C MET A 48 -9.78 -16.43 18.25
N HIS A 49 -11.00 -16.09 18.70
CA HIS A 49 -12.13 -16.98 18.54
C HIS A 49 -12.37 -17.29 17.03
N PRO A 50 -12.49 -18.55 16.62
CA PRO A 50 -12.50 -18.93 15.19
C PRO A 50 -13.57 -18.24 14.34
N GLU A 51 -14.75 -18.01 14.89
CA GLU A 51 -15.85 -17.32 14.19
C GLU A 51 -15.56 -15.84 13.99
N LEU A 52 -15.02 -15.16 15.02
CA LEU A 52 -14.63 -13.77 14.95
C LEU A 52 -13.47 -13.57 13.94
N ASP A 53 -12.45 -14.43 14.02
CA ASP A 53 -11.32 -14.42 13.06
C ASP A 53 -11.81 -14.53 11.61
N ARG A 54 -12.68 -15.52 11.34
CA ARG A 54 -13.25 -15.74 10.00
C ARG A 54 -14.01 -14.51 9.50
N ARG A 55 -14.86 -13.92 10.36
CA ARG A 55 -15.62 -12.72 10.02
C ARG A 55 -14.70 -11.51 9.73
N LEU A 56 -13.71 -11.28 10.55
CA LEU A 56 -12.74 -10.16 10.36
C LEU A 56 -11.91 -10.35 9.10
N ARG A 57 -11.42 -11.58 8.83
CA ARG A 57 -10.68 -11.87 7.59
C ARG A 57 -11.56 -11.62 6.35
N ALA A 58 -12.81 -12.08 6.37
CA ALA A 58 -13.74 -11.85 5.28
C ALA A 58 -14.01 -10.35 5.05
N GLN A 59 -14.24 -9.58 6.11
CA GLN A 59 -14.48 -8.14 6.02
C GLN A 59 -13.25 -7.40 5.48
N ARG A 60 -12.04 -7.70 5.97
CA ARG A 60 -10.79 -7.10 5.51
C ARG A 60 -10.49 -7.43 4.05
N THR A 61 -10.76 -8.67 3.63
CA THR A 61 -10.60 -9.11 2.24
C THR A 61 -11.52 -8.34 1.29
N LEU A 62 -12.79 -8.20 1.67
CA LEU A 62 -13.75 -7.42 0.89
C LEU A 62 -13.40 -5.93 0.86
N LYS A 63 -12.96 -5.35 2.00
CA LYS A 63 -12.56 -3.95 2.07
C LYS A 63 -11.38 -3.69 1.14
N GLU A 64 -10.32 -4.49 1.23
CA GLU A 64 -9.14 -4.37 0.38
C GLU A 64 -9.49 -4.45 -1.11
N ALA A 65 -10.30 -5.42 -1.51
CA ALA A 65 -10.75 -5.54 -2.88
C ALA A 65 -11.56 -4.31 -3.35
N LYS A 66 -12.46 -3.79 -2.51
CA LYS A 66 -13.27 -2.61 -2.83
C LYS A 66 -12.42 -1.35 -3.02
N VAL A 67 -11.43 -1.11 -2.15
CA VAL A 67 -10.55 0.07 -2.28
C VAL A 67 -9.65 -0.04 -3.51
N MET A 68 -9.11 -1.22 -3.83
CA MET A 68 -8.35 -1.45 -5.05
C MET A 68 -9.20 -1.17 -6.31
N ILE A 69 -10.44 -1.65 -6.34
CA ILE A 69 -11.37 -1.38 -7.45
C ILE A 69 -11.68 0.11 -7.57
N ALA A 70 -11.89 0.81 -6.45
CA ALA A 70 -12.15 2.25 -6.44
C ALA A 70 -10.94 3.03 -6.97
N ALA A 71 -9.73 2.74 -6.50
CA ALA A 71 -8.48 3.33 -6.97
C ALA A 71 -8.27 3.08 -8.48
N SER A 72 -8.47 1.84 -8.96
CA SER A 72 -8.37 1.49 -10.37
C SER A 72 -9.36 2.27 -11.25
N ARG A 73 -10.60 2.44 -10.77
CA ARG A 73 -11.64 3.21 -11.51
C ARG A 73 -11.32 4.71 -11.58
N ALA A 74 -10.60 5.24 -10.62
CA ALA A 74 -10.10 6.61 -10.62
C ALA A 74 -8.85 6.81 -11.51
N GLY A 75 -8.36 5.74 -12.14
CA GLY A 75 -7.20 5.77 -13.03
C GLY A 75 -5.87 5.41 -12.39
N ALA A 76 -5.85 5.11 -11.08
CA ALA A 76 -4.62 4.65 -10.44
C ALA A 76 -4.17 3.29 -10.99
N SER A 77 -2.86 3.15 -11.16
CA SER A 77 -2.23 1.91 -11.60
C SER A 77 -2.09 0.96 -10.40
N VAL A 78 -2.99 0.01 -10.31
CA VAL A 78 -3.01 -1.03 -9.28
C VAL A 78 -3.16 -2.40 -9.94
N PRO A 79 -2.70 -3.50 -9.33
CA PRO A 79 -2.89 -4.83 -9.88
C PRO A 79 -4.38 -5.13 -10.10
N ARG A 80 -4.74 -5.67 -11.26
CA ARG A 80 -6.13 -6.08 -11.52
C ARG A 80 -6.54 -7.22 -10.60
N ILE A 81 -7.71 -7.09 -9.99
CA ILE A 81 -8.31 -8.17 -9.23
C ILE A 81 -8.89 -9.21 -10.22
N LEU A 82 -8.47 -10.46 -10.07
CA LEU A 82 -8.92 -11.59 -10.88
C LEU A 82 -10.01 -12.38 -10.18
N ALA A 83 -9.89 -12.56 -8.85
CA ALA A 83 -10.91 -13.21 -8.04
C ALA A 83 -10.84 -12.75 -6.57
N VAL A 84 -11.98 -12.82 -5.87
CA VAL A 84 -12.07 -12.53 -4.43
C VAL A 84 -12.87 -13.62 -3.76
N HIS A 85 -12.31 -14.27 -2.75
CA HIS A 85 -12.96 -15.26 -1.90
C HIS A 85 -12.96 -14.81 -0.43
N PRO A 86 -13.93 -14.01 0.01
CA PRO A 86 -13.94 -13.43 1.35
C PRO A 86 -13.95 -14.47 2.46
N SER A 87 -14.74 -15.52 2.34
CA SER A 87 -14.83 -16.60 3.35
C SER A 87 -13.52 -17.38 3.51
N ALA A 88 -12.72 -17.45 2.45
CA ALA A 88 -11.37 -18.03 2.47
C ALA A 88 -10.29 -17.00 2.85
N GLY A 89 -10.61 -15.71 2.92
CA GLY A 89 -9.63 -14.66 3.15
C GLY A 89 -8.67 -14.46 1.97
N LEU A 90 -9.10 -14.78 0.73
CA LEU A 90 -8.24 -14.83 -0.46
C LEU A 90 -8.60 -13.73 -1.46
N ILE A 91 -7.59 -13.02 -1.94
CA ILE A 91 -7.62 -12.17 -3.14
C ILE A 91 -6.64 -12.75 -4.15
N VAL A 92 -7.10 -12.96 -5.38
CA VAL A 92 -6.26 -13.29 -6.52
C VAL A 92 -6.15 -12.05 -7.39
N MET A 93 -4.93 -11.63 -7.70
CA MET A 93 -4.67 -10.42 -8.46
C MET A 93 -3.52 -10.62 -9.46
N GLU A 94 -3.43 -9.73 -10.42
CA GLU A 94 -2.36 -9.68 -11.41
C GLU A 94 -0.98 -9.67 -10.75
N PHE A 95 -0.06 -10.47 -11.29
CA PHE A 95 1.34 -10.41 -10.90
C PHE A 95 2.02 -9.28 -11.66
N ILE A 96 2.55 -8.30 -10.94
CA ILE A 96 3.34 -7.21 -11.52
C ILE A 96 4.82 -7.59 -11.37
N ASP A 97 5.53 -7.73 -12.49
CA ASP A 97 6.93 -8.10 -12.52
C ASP A 97 7.82 -6.86 -12.69
N GLY A 98 8.74 -6.65 -11.78
CA GLY A 98 9.65 -5.52 -11.84
C GLY A 98 10.29 -5.17 -10.49
N PRO A 99 11.26 -4.25 -10.48
CA PRO A 99 11.86 -3.72 -9.26
C PRO A 99 10.88 -2.83 -8.51
N THR A 100 11.11 -2.68 -7.20
CA THR A 100 10.39 -1.69 -6.41
C THR A 100 10.93 -0.29 -6.67
N LEU A 101 10.11 0.75 -6.46
CA LEU A 101 10.59 2.13 -6.53
C LEU A 101 11.72 2.38 -5.52
N LYS A 102 11.69 1.70 -4.37
CA LYS A 102 12.79 1.73 -3.41
C LYS A 102 14.13 1.34 -4.03
N ASP A 103 14.15 0.34 -4.91
CA ASP A 103 15.39 -0.16 -5.53
C ASP A 103 15.89 0.78 -6.65
N LEU A 104 15.03 1.68 -7.13
CA LEU A 104 15.31 2.59 -8.25
C LEU A 104 15.67 4.01 -7.84
N VAL A 105 15.34 4.43 -6.62
CA VAL A 105 15.69 5.79 -6.15
C VAL A 105 17.20 6.00 -6.17
N GLY A 106 17.66 6.99 -6.94
CA GLY A 106 19.07 7.29 -7.19
C GLY A 106 19.64 6.67 -8.47
N ALA A 107 18.87 5.83 -9.19
CA ALA A 107 19.20 5.36 -10.54
C ALA A 107 18.67 6.34 -11.61
N ASP A 108 19.08 6.19 -12.86
CA ASP A 108 18.59 7.04 -13.95
C ASP A 108 17.06 6.97 -14.08
N GLY A 109 16.41 8.13 -14.17
CA GLY A 109 14.96 8.25 -14.35
C GLY A 109 14.12 8.08 -13.08
N TRP A 110 14.74 8.07 -11.89
CA TRP A 110 13.98 7.99 -10.63
C TRP A 110 13.15 9.25 -10.34
N GLU A 111 13.55 10.39 -10.87
CA GLU A 111 12.85 11.66 -10.69
C GLU A 111 11.43 11.62 -11.28
N GLU A 112 11.30 11.10 -12.49
CA GLU A 112 10.01 10.92 -13.16
C GLU A 112 9.12 9.94 -12.39
N LEU A 113 9.72 8.91 -11.79
CA LEU A 113 9.00 7.95 -10.95
C LEU A 113 8.52 8.58 -9.63
N ALA A 114 9.26 9.56 -9.08
CA ALA A 114 8.83 10.29 -7.90
C ALA A 114 7.62 11.19 -8.22
N VAL A 115 7.61 11.88 -9.36
CA VAL A 115 6.44 12.63 -9.86
C VAL A 115 5.25 11.69 -10.05
N GLU A 116 5.48 10.56 -10.72
CA GLU A 116 4.41 9.57 -10.96
C GLU A 116 3.84 8.99 -9.66
N ALA A 117 4.67 8.75 -8.64
CA ALA A 117 4.19 8.34 -7.32
C ALA A 117 3.24 9.39 -6.72
N GLY A 118 3.51 10.68 -6.90
CA GLY A 118 2.60 11.76 -6.51
C GLY A 118 1.26 11.70 -7.23
N ARG A 119 1.28 11.53 -8.56
CA ARG A 119 0.05 11.40 -9.38
C ARG A 119 -0.77 10.19 -8.93
N GLN A 120 -0.14 9.05 -8.71
CA GLN A 120 -0.83 7.83 -8.27
C GLN A 120 -1.51 8.01 -6.92
N LEU A 121 -0.85 8.64 -5.93
CA LEU A 121 -1.49 8.91 -4.64
C LEU A 121 -2.66 9.88 -4.77
N ALA A 122 -2.53 10.93 -5.58
CA ALA A 122 -3.60 11.88 -5.81
C ALA A 122 -4.84 11.23 -6.45
N LEU A 123 -4.67 10.29 -7.40
CA LEU A 123 -5.75 9.50 -7.97
C LEU A 123 -6.44 8.61 -6.91
N ILE A 124 -5.65 7.96 -6.05
CA ILE A 124 -6.15 7.13 -4.94
C ILE A 124 -6.97 8.00 -3.97
N HIS A 125 -6.44 9.15 -3.57
CA HIS A 125 -7.14 10.10 -2.69
C HIS A 125 -8.39 10.69 -3.35
N GLY A 126 -8.35 10.91 -4.67
CA GLY A 126 -9.51 11.35 -5.46
C GLY A 126 -10.63 10.33 -5.49
N ALA A 127 -10.32 9.04 -5.37
CA ALA A 127 -11.30 7.96 -5.21
C ALA A 127 -11.91 7.89 -3.79
N GLY A 128 -11.53 8.78 -2.88
CA GLY A 128 -11.93 8.72 -1.47
C GLY A 128 -11.28 7.56 -0.72
N VAL A 129 -10.10 7.14 -1.14
CA VAL A 129 -9.32 6.05 -0.55
C VAL A 129 -8.03 6.61 0.03
N VAL A 130 -7.62 6.10 1.19
CA VAL A 130 -6.29 6.29 1.77
C VAL A 130 -5.58 4.95 1.83
N HIS A 131 -4.27 4.95 1.54
CA HIS A 131 -3.51 3.72 1.38
C HIS A 131 -3.12 3.09 2.74
N GLY A 132 -2.72 3.91 3.70
CA GLY A 132 -2.34 3.51 5.05
C GLY A 132 -0.93 2.90 5.18
N ASP A 133 -0.26 2.62 4.05
CA ASP A 133 1.15 2.15 4.00
C ASP A 133 1.81 2.58 2.68
N TYR A 134 1.64 3.85 2.30
CA TYR A 134 2.17 4.39 1.05
C TYR A 134 3.68 4.59 1.15
N THR A 135 4.45 3.60 0.71
CA THR A 135 5.92 3.57 0.78
C THR A 135 6.52 3.15 -0.55
N THR A 136 7.77 3.51 -0.82
CA THR A 136 8.49 3.12 -2.04
C THR A 136 8.65 1.60 -2.20
N SER A 137 8.55 0.83 -1.11
CA SER A 137 8.55 -0.64 -1.14
C SER A 137 7.22 -1.23 -1.62
N ASN A 138 6.13 -0.47 -1.57
CA ASN A 138 4.80 -0.85 -2.04
C ASN A 138 4.47 -0.26 -3.42
N MET A 139 5.50 0.04 -4.20
CA MET A 139 5.41 0.51 -5.58
C MET A 139 6.33 -0.33 -6.46
N ILE A 140 5.79 -0.90 -7.54
CA ILE A 140 6.55 -1.71 -8.50
C ILE A 140 6.56 -0.99 -9.84
N VAL A 141 7.72 -0.94 -10.48
CA VAL A 141 7.87 -0.39 -11.83
C VAL A 141 7.93 -1.54 -12.84
N SER A 142 6.99 -1.58 -13.76
CA SER A 142 6.88 -2.61 -14.78
C SER A 142 6.49 -2.00 -16.11
N GLY A 143 7.27 -2.29 -17.16
CA GLY A 143 7.01 -1.75 -18.50
C GLY A 143 6.95 -0.23 -18.56
N GLY A 144 7.74 0.48 -17.75
CA GLY A 144 7.74 1.94 -17.66
C GLY A 144 6.56 2.55 -16.88
N ARG A 145 5.73 1.73 -16.22
CA ARG A 145 4.57 2.15 -15.43
C ARG A 145 4.79 1.84 -13.96
N LEU A 146 4.42 2.77 -13.09
CA LEU A 146 4.46 2.59 -11.64
C LEU A 146 3.12 2.04 -11.15
N TYR A 147 3.16 0.90 -10.47
CA TYR A 147 2.00 0.23 -9.86
C TYR A 147 2.07 0.35 -8.34
N VAL A 148 0.97 0.77 -7.73
CA VAL A 148 0.81 0.79 -6.27
C VAL A 148 0.22 -0.55 -5.83
N ILE A 149 0.86 -1.20 -4.86
CA ILE A 149 0.48 -2.53 -4.37
C ILE A 149 0.22 -2.49 -2.86
N ASP A 150 -0.37 -3.58 -2.34
CA ASP A 150 -0.61 -3.82 -0.90
C ASP A 150 -1.54 -2.82 -0.20
N PHE A 151 -2.81 -2.91 -0.52
CA PHE A 151 -3.90 -2.13 0.09
C PHE A 151 -4.43 -2.74 1.41
N GLY A 152 -3.62 -3.57 2.08
CA GLY A 152 -4.04 -4.29 3.30
C GLY A 152 -4.41 -3.39 4.48
N LEU A 153 -3.84 -2.18 4.56
CA LEU A 153 -4.10 -1.17 5.59
C LEU A 153 -4.98 -0.01 5.11
N SER A 154 -5.40 -0.04 3.85
CA SER A 154 -6.20 1.03 3.25
C SER A 154 -7.61 1.12 3.82
N ASP A 155 -8.19 2.30 3.68
CA ASP A 155 -9.58 2.57 4.07
C ASP A 155 -10.24 3.61 3.15
N PHE A 156 -11.57 3.69 3.21
CA PHE A 156 -12.29 4.81 2.62
C PHE A 156 -12.25 6.01 3.57
N SER A 157 -11.69 7.11 3.10
CA SER A 157 -11.67 8.39 3.80
C SER A 157 -11.53 9.54 2.82
N SER A 158 -12.21 10.65 3.14
CA SER A 158 -12.07 11.94 2.47
C SER A 158 -11.37 12.98 3.35
N GLY A 159 -10.95 12.60 4.56
CA GLY A 159 -10.32 13.48 5.54
C GLY A 159 -8.91 13.90 5.11
N VAL A 160 -8.60 15.21 5.24
CA VAL A 160 -7.26 15.72 4.96
C VAL A 160 -6.20 15.13 5.90
N GLU A 161 -6.57 14.79 7.13
CA GLU A 161 -5.69 14.14 8.10
C GLU A 161 -5.19 12.80 7.58
N ASP A 162 -6.09 11.94 7.12
CA ASP A 162 -5.75 10.59 6.65
C ASP A 162 -4.92 10.63 5.38
N ARG A 163 -5.21 11.57 4.45
CA ARG A 163 -4.39 11.84 3.26
C ARG A 163 -2.98 12.29 3.64
N ALA A 164 -2.88 13.16 4.64
CA ALA A 164 -1.60 13.66 5.13
C ALA A 164 -0.76 12.57 5.82
N VAL A 165 -1.42 11.57 6.44
CA VAL A 165 -0.73 10.39 6.99
C VAL A 165 -0.03 9.61 5.90
N ASP A 166 -0.66 9.37 4.73
CA ASP A 166 -0.01 8.68 3.61
C ASP A 166 1.24 9.43 3.12
N VAL A 167 1.16 10.76 2.97
CA VAL A 167 2.32 11.61 2.60
C VAL A 167 3.41 11.55 3.66
N HIS A 168 3.03 11.61 4.94
CA HIS A 168 3.98 11.52 6.05
C HIS A 168 4.68 10.15 6.10
N LEU A 169 3.96 9.05 5.89
CA LEU A 169 4.52 7.70 5.82
C LEU A 169 5.54 7.57 4.69
N LEU A 170 5.21 8.07 3.49
CA LEU A 170 6.14 8.10 2.37
C LEU A 170 7.41 8.90 2.69
N ARG A 171 7.26 10.12 3.23
CA ARG A 171 8.39 10.97 3.63
C ARG A 171 9.32 10.25 4.59
N ARG A 172 8.78 9.59 5.60
CA ARG A 172 9.57 8.80 6.56
C ARG A 172 10.27 7.61 5.91
N ALA A 173 9.58 6.90 5.02
CA ALA A 173 10.15 5.77 4.30
C ALA A 173 11.33 6.20 3.43
N VAL A 174 11.17 7.27 2.64
CA VAL A 174 12.24 7.79 1.77
C VAL A 174 13.41 8.34 2.60
N LEU A 175 13.13 9.11 3.66
CA LEU A 175 14.19 9.64 4.55
C LEU A 175 14.99 8.52 5.22
N SER A 176 14.34 7.42 5.58
CA SER A 176 15.00 6.27 6.20
C SER A 176 15.85 5.46 5.22
N THR A 177 15.43 5.34 3.97
CA THR A 177 16.10 4.47 2.98
C THR A 177 17.03 5.21 2.04
N HIS A 178 16.71 6.47 1.70
CA HIS A 178 17.42 7.31 0.72
C HIS A 178 17.59 8.75 1.24
N PRO A 179 18.27 8.97 2.37
CA PRO A 179 18.35 10.31 3.02
C PRO A 179 18.90 11.39 2.10
N SER A 180 19.87 11.07 1.22
CA SER A 180 20.46 12.01 0.27
C SER A 180 19.50 12.48 -0.85
N HIS A 181 18.48 11.69 -1.16
CA HIS A 181 17.50 11.99 -2.19
C HIS A 181 16.15 12.47 -1.64
N ALA A 182 15.96 12.37 -0.31
CA ALA A 182 14.64 12.54 0.32
C ALA A 182 14.01 13.91 0.05
N ALA A 183 14.78 14.99 0.13
CA ALA A 183 14.25 16.33 -0.11
C ALA A 183 13.76 16.49 -1.56
N ARG A 184 14.60 16.09 -2.53
CA ARG A 184 14.24 16.17 -3.96
C ARG A 184 13.10 15.24 -4.32
N PHE A 185 13.09 14.01 -3.75
CA PHE A 185 11.99 13.07 -3.95
C PHE A 185 10.65 13.67 -3.53
N MET A 186 10.59 14.26 -2.34
CA MET A 186 9.34 14.84 -1.82
C MET A 186 8.88 16.07 -2.58
N GLU A 187 9.80 16.88 -3.09
CA GLU A 187 9.50 18.01 -3.97
C GLU A 187 8.81 17.52 -5.25
N LEU A 188 9.43 16.59 -5.98
CA LEU A 188 8.89 15.99 -7.20
C LEU A 188 7.57 15.23 -6.97
N PHE A 189 7.50 14.50 -5.87
CA PHE A 189 6.27 13.82 -5.46
C PHE A 189 5.12 14.80 -5.27
N MET A 190 5.33 15.92 -4.58
CA MET A 190 4.28 16.93 -4.36
C MET A 190 3.92 17.68 -5.65
N GLU A 191 4.87 17.87 -6.58
CA GLU A 191 4.59 18.34 -7.93
C GLU A 191 3.58 17.43 -8.64
N GLY A 192 3.87 16.11 -8.73
CA GLY A 192 2.97 15.16 -9.34
C GLY A 192 1.62 15.02 -8.61
N TYR A 193 1.62 15.14 -7.29
CA TYR A 193 0.38 15.15 -6.51
C TYR A 193 -0.50 16.37 -6.86
N SER A 194 0.13 17.55 -6.97
CA SER A 194 -0.54 18.81 -7.31
C SER A 194 -1.13 18.81 -8.72
N GLU A 195 -0.45 18.20 -9.69
CA GLU A 195 -0.95 18.08 -11.08
C GLU A 195 -2.33 17.40 -11.15
N VAL A 196 -2.63 16.47 -10.26
CA VAL A 196 -3.88 15.69 -10.26
C VAL A 196 -4.88 16.24 -9.25
N ALA A 197 -4.45 16.53 -8.02
CA ALA A 197 -5.33 17.00 -6.95
C ALA A 197 -5.64 18.49 -7.02
N GLY A 198 -4.83 19.27 -7.73
CA GLY A 198 -4.83 20.73 -7.74
C GLY A 198 -4.00 21.32 -6.60
N GLU A 199 -3.45 22.51 -6.83
CA GLU A 199 -2.50 23.20 -5.94
C GLU A 199 -3.06 23.42 -4.52
N ALA A 200 -4.30 23.90 -4.41
CA ALA A 200 -4.92 24.18 -3.12
C ALA A 200 -5.08 22.92 -2.24
N GLU A 201 -5.39 21.77 -2.85
CA GLU A 201 -5.48 20.50 -2.11
C GLU A 201 -4.09 19.99 -1.74
N ALA A 202 -3.13 20.06 -2.66
CA ALA A 202 -1.75 19.66 -2.42
C ALA A 202 -1.13 20.44 -1.25
N GLU A 203 -1.30 21.77 -1.21
CA GLU A 203 -0.84 22.60 -0.10
C GLU A 203 -1.52 22.26 1.23
N ARG A 204 -2.82 21.96 1.22
CA ARG A 204 -3.56 21.55 2.42
C ARG A 204 -3.01 20.25 3.01
N VAL A 205 -2.79 19.27 2.15
CA VAL A 205 -2.27 17.95 2.54
C VAL A 205 -0.83 18.07 3.01
N ALA A 206 0.03 18.85 2.31
CA ALA A 206 1.43 19.07 2.69
C ALA A 206 1.55 19.72 4.06
N ARG A 207 0.83 20.82 4.32
CA ARG A 207 0.80 21.48 5.63
C ARG A 207 0.38 20.54 6.74
N ARG A 208 -0.65 19.72 6.47
CA ARG A 208 -1.12 18.77 7.48
C ARG A 208 -0.09 17.67 7.75
N ALA A 209 0.63 17.20 6.74
CA ALA A 209 1.72 16.25 6.90
C ALA A 209 2.88 16.83 7.75
N ASP A 210 3.20 18.12 7.58
CA ASP A 210 4.20 18.82 8.40
C ASP A 210 3.76 18.94 9.87
N GLU A 211 2.49 19.23 10.12
CA GLU A 211 1.94 19.27 11.48
C GLU A 211 1.97 17.90 12.16
N ILE A 212 1.69 16.82 11.42
CA ILE A 212 1.80 15.44 11.93
C ILE A 212 3.25 15.13 12.33
N GLU A 213 4.21 15.50 11.50
CA GLU A 213 5.63 15.29 11.77
C GLU A 213 6.09 16.04 13.03
N LEU A 214 5.70 17.31 13.18
CA LEU A 214 6.00 18.12 14.36
C LEU A 214 5.45 17.49 15.64
N ARG A 215 4.19 17.04 15.63
CA ARG A 215 3.58 16.35 16.79
C ARG A 215 4.35 15.08 17.16
N GLY A 216 4.76 14.27 16.17
CA GLY A 216 5.55 13.06 16.40
C GLY A 216 6.90 13.37 17.09
N ARG A 217 7.59 14.43 16.68
CA ARG A 217 8.85 14.86 17.30
C ARG A 217 8.67 15.32 18.75
N TYR A 218 7.58 16.04 19.08
CA TYR A 218 7.29 16.47 20.46
C TYR A 218 7.00 15.28 21.38
N VAL A 219 6.27 14.28 20.92
CA VAL A 219 6.00 13.07 21.69
C VAL A 219 7.29 12.29 21.95
N ALA A 220 8.13 12.09 20.92
CA ALA A 220 9.41 11.40 21.07
C ALA A 220 10.38 12.14 22.03
N ALA A 221 10.45 13.49 21.94
CA ALA A 221 11.27 14.30 22.84
C ALA A 221 10.83 14.19 24.31
N ARG A 222 9.51 14.18 24.57
CA ARG A 222 8.98 13.99 25.94
C ARG A 222 9.25 12.59 26.48
N SER A 223 9.12 11.55 25.66
CA SER A 223 9.40 10.17 26.07
C SER A 223 10.88 9.98 26.46
N SER A 224 11.80 10.63 25.76
CA SER A 224 13.25 10.56 26.05
C SER A 224 13.64 11.28 27.36
N VAL A 225 12.86 12.28 27.77
CA VAL A 225 13.07 13.00 29.04
C VAL A 225 12.63 12.14 30.25
N TRP A 226 11.49 11.46 30.12
CA TRP A 226 10.98 10.60 31.21
C TRP A 226 11.76 9.30 31.39
N GLY A 227 12.36 8.76 30.31
CA GLY A 227 13.24 7.57 30.39
C GLY A 227 14.56 7.81 31.12
N ARG A 228 14.97 9.07 31.33
CA ARG A 228 16.21 9.42 32.06
C ARG A 228 15.99 9.73 33.54
N VAL A 229 14.74 9.87 34.00
CA VAL A 229 14.41 10.21 35.40
C VAL A 229 14.08 8.97 36.24
N GLY A 230 14.06 7.78 35.65
CA GLY A 230 13.65 6.52 36.31
C GLY A 230 14.78 5.59 36.78
N LEU A 231 16.05 6.03 36.80
CA LEU A 231 17.18 5.27 37.36
C LEU A 231 18.05 6.21 38.21
N GLY A 232 17.54 6.52 39.38
CA GLY A 232 18.25 7.15 40.48
C GLY A 232 17.82 6.49 41.79
#